data_9b456584d689923f7762da2d7b53c5a0
#
_entry.id   9b456584d689923f7762da2d7b53c5a0
#
_cell.length_a   1.000
_cell.length_b   1.000
_cell.length_c   1.000
_cell.angle_alpha   90.00
_cell.angle_beta   90.00
_cell.angle_gamma   90.00
#
_symmetry.space_group_name_H-M   'P 1'
#
loop_
_entity.id
_entity.type
_entity.pdbx_description
1 polymer ?
#
loop_
_entity_poly.entity_id
_entity_poly.type
_entity_poly.pdbx_seq_one_letter_code
_entity_poly.pdbx_strand_id
1 'polypeptide(L)'
;MTLGTEGDPGDKSKVQGVWDAEEEARNVASDAEALHRDGNKFAEMAILVRASFQMREFEDRFLSLGLPYRVIGGPRFYERAEIRDAMAYLRLVAQGDDDLAFERIVNKPKRGIGDASVQALHHYARSNSLPLLAAAHQIVDTDELPPKARNALGALAASIVRWTEASKHIPHTELAEMVLDESGYTDMLKNDKSAEAPGRLDNLKELVRSMETYESLGAFLEHVSLVMELEQNTDEDRINLMTLHAAKGLEFDTIF
;
A
#
# COMPACT_ATOMS: atom_id res chain seq x y z
N MET A 1 -27.39 -30.25 -11.74
CA MET A 1 -27.93 -29.51 -10.59
C MET A 1 -28.12 -28.07 -11.06
N THR A 2 -29.36 -27.65 -11.28
CA THR A 2 -29.66 -26.28 -11.73
C THR A 2 -29.70 -25.41 -10.48
N LEU A 3 -28.75 -24.48 -10.37
CA LEU A 3 -28.81 -23.46 -9.32
C LEU A 3 -29.94 -22.51 -9.70
N GLY A 4 -31.05 -22.56 -8.95
CA GLY A 4 -32.18 -21.65 -9.09
C GLY A 4 -32.15 -20.62 -7.98
N THR A 5 -32.52 -19.38 -8.28
CA THR A 5 -32.89 -18.37 -7.30
C THR A 5 -34.39 -18.27 -7.19
N GLU A 6 -34.90 -17.90 -6.02
CA GLU A 6 -36.34 -17.65 -5.80
C GLU A 6 -36.75 -16.22 -6.22
N GLY A 7 -35.77 -15.37 -6.57
CA GLY A 7 -36.00 -14.00 -7.03
C GLY A 7 -36.36 -13.91 -8.52
N ASP A 8 -36.94 -12.77 -8.92
CA ASP A 8 -37.21 -12.48 -10.31
C ASP A 8 -35.87 -12.42 -11.11
N PRO A 9 -35.89 -12.87 -12.38
CA PRO A 9 -34.71 -12.77 -13.23
C PRO A 9 -34.35 -11.29 -13.45
N GLY A 10 -33.15 -10.90 -13.03
CA GLY A 10 -32.61 -9.59 -13.29
C GLY A 10 -32.22 -9.38 -14.76
N ASP A 11 -31.62 -8.24 -15.06
CA ASP A 11 -31.13 -7.92 -16.39
C ASP A 11 -30.04 -8.89 -16.84
N LYS A 12 -29.91 -9.08 -18.16
CA LYS A 12 -28.86 -9.92 -18.72
C LYS A 12 -27.48 -9.31 -18.43
N SER A 13 -26.55 -10.14 -17.96
CA SER A 13 -25.16 -9.75 -17.77
C SER A 13 -24.57 -9.14 -19.05
N LYS A 14 -23.94 -7.98 -18.93
CA LYS A 14 -23.14 -7.38 -19.98
C LYS A 14 -21.68 -7.84 -19.82
N VAL A 15 -21.06 -8.23 -20.92
CA VAL A 15 -19.63 -8.53 -20.97
C VAL A 15 -18.97 -7.47 -21.83
N GLN A 16 -18.03 -6.73 -21.25
CA GLN A 16 -17.29 -5.67 -21.92
C GLN A 16 -15.81 -6.01 -21.92
N GLY A 17 -15.17 -5.94 -23.09
CA GLY A 17 -13.71 -6.05 -23.21
C GLY A 17 -13.09 -4.68 -23.03
N VAL A 18 -11.99 -4.63 -22.28
CA VAL A 18 -11.18 -3.43 -22.04
C VAL A 18 -9.72 -3.75 -22.31
N TRP A 19 -8.89 -2.72 -22.55
CA TRP A 19 -7.47 -2.92 -22.86
C TRP A 19 -6.59 -3.05 -21.62
N ASP A 20 -6.97 -2.34 -20.54
CA ASP A 20 -6.22 -2.32 -19.30
C ASP A 20 -7.15 -2.05 -18.08
N ALA A 21 -6.57 -2.15 -16.90
CA ALA A 21 -7.29 -1.95 -15.64
C ALA A 21 -7.72 -0.49 -15.40
N GLU A 22 -7.00 0.49 -15.97
CA GLU A 22 -7.38 1.91 -15.90
C GLU A 22 -8.66 2.18 -16.70
N GLU A 23 -8.75 1.61 -17.91
CA GLU A 23 -9.96 1.70 -18.73
C GLU A 23 -11.13 1.00 -18.04
N GLU A 24 -10.90 -0.16 -17.42
CA GLU A 24 -11.91 -0.88 -16.63
C GLU A 24 -12.45 0.01 -15.51
N ALA A 25 -11.56 0.56 -14.67
CA ALA A 25 -11.96 1.41 -13.55
C ALA A 25 -12.68 2.68 -14.00
N ARG A 26 -12.27 3.27 -15.13
CA ARG A 26 -12.93 4.44 -15.73
C ARG A 26 -14.35 4.12 -16.20
N ASN A 27 -14.53 3.00 -16.89
CA ASN A 27 -15.83 2.59 -17.42
C ASN A 27 -16.80 2.26 -16.27
N VAL A 28 -16.37 1.48 -15.30
CA VAL A 28 -17.16 1.14 -14.10
C VAL A 28 -17.54 2.39 -13.30
N ALA A 29 -16.61 3.31 -13.10
CA ALA A 29 -16.90 4.57 -12.41
C ALA A 29 -17.97 5.39 -13.15
N SER A 30 -17.87 5.48 -14.48
CA SER A 30 -18.85 6.20 -15.29
C SER A 30 -20.24 5.55 -15.27
N ASP A 31 -20.29 4.21 -15.30
CA ASP A 31 -21.55 3.46 -15.21
C ASP A 31 -22.19 3.61 -13.82
N ALA A 32 -21.39 3.56 -12.75
CA ALA A 32 -21.86 3.76 -11.38
C ALA A 32 -22.43 5.18 -11.17
N GLU A 33 -21.76 6.22 -11.70
CA GLU A 33 -22.26 7.59 -11.66
C GLU A 33 -23.56 7.76 -12.48
N ALA A 34 -23.67 7.09 -13.62
CA ALA A 34 -24.88 7.13 -14.45
C ALA A 34 -26.06 6.51 -13.70
N LEU A 35 -25.87 5.32 -13.12
CA LEU A 35 -26.89 4.65 -12.32
C LEU A 35 -27.31 5.47 -11.10
N HIS A 36 -26.34 6.12 -10.44
CA HIS A 36 -26.64 6.97 -9.28
C HIS A 36 -27.48 8.20 -9.71
N ARG A 37 -27.18 8.81 -10.85
CA ARG A 37 -28.01 9.91 -11.41
C ARG A 37 -29.43 9.46 -11.76
N ASP A 38 -29.60 8.19 -12.13
CA ASP A 38 -30.91 7.58 -12.39
C ASP A 38 -31.67 7.17 -11.11
N GLY A 39 -31.09 7.44 -9.92
CA GLY A 39 -31.71 7.28 -8.62
C GLY A 39 -31.29 6.03 -7.84
N ASN A 40 -30.35 5.25 -8.35
CA ASN A 40 -29.78 4.10 -7.60
C ASN A 40 -28.80 4.59 -6.52
N LYS A 41 -28.75 3.91 -5.39
CA LYS A 41 -27.81 4.23 -4.33
C LYS A 41 -26.47 3.56 -4.56
N PHE A 42 -25.39 4.24 -4.26
CA PHE A 42 -24.04 3.66 -4.28
C PHE A 42 -23.93 2.43 -3.34
N ALA A 43 -24.60 2.47 -2.18
CA ALA A 43 -24.61 1.36 -1.22
C ALA A 43 -25.23 0.05 -1.77
N GLU A 44 -26.04 0.14 -2.83
CA GLU A 44 -26.66 -0.99 -3.52
C GLU A 44 -25.79 -1.50 -4.70
N MET A 45 -24.63 -0.87 -4.95
CA MET A 45 -23.67 -1.25 -5.99
C MET A 45 -22.46 -1.95 -5.40
N ALA A 46 -21.99 -3.00 -6.07
CA ALA A 46 -20.76 -3.71 -5.70
C ALA A 46 -19.85 -3.92 -6.90
N ILE A 47 -18.55 -3.80 -6.66
CA ILE A 47 -17.48 -4.16 -7.61
C ILE A 47 -16.78 -5.38 -7.05
N LEU A 48 -16.82 -6.47 -7.81
CA LEU A 48 -16.29 -7.76 -7.41
C LEU A 48 -15.02 -8.07 -8.17
N VAL A 49 -13.91 -8.16 -7.46
CA VAL A 49 -12.61 -8.51 -8.05
C VAL A 49 -12.16 -9.91 -7.63
N ARG A 50 -11.30 -10.53 -8.44
CA ARG A 50 -10.75 -11.86 -8.15
C ARG A 50 -9.71 -11.82 -7.04
N ALA A 51 -8.85 -10.81 -7.02
CA ALA A 51 -7.76 -10.64 -6.07
C ALA A 51 -7.70 -9.21 -5.53
N SER A 52 -7.24 -9.07 -4.30
CA SER A 52 -7.29 -7.79 -3.58
C SER A 52 -6.42 -6.70 -4.22
N PHE A 53 -5.33 -7.04 -4.91
CA PHE A 53 -4.49 -6.04 -5.58
C PHE A 53 -5.23 -5.32 -6.72
N GLN A 54 -6.20 -5.97 -7.36
CA GLN A 54 -7.01 -5.38 -8.44
C GLN A 54 -7.89 -4.22 -7.96
N MET A 55 -8.12 -4.08 -6.65
CA MET A 55 -8.93 -2.98 -6.11
C MET A 55 -8.27 -1.62 -6.29
N ARG A 56 -6.93 -1.55 -6.35
CA ARG A 56 -6.18 -0.30 -6.37
C ARG A 56 -6.63 0.65 -7.49
N GLU A 57 -6.78 0.17 -8.71
CA GLU A 57 -7.21 1.01 -9.84
C GLU A 57 -8.59 1.64 -9.60
N PHE A 58 -9.52 0.89 -9.02
CA PHE A 58 -10.84 1.41 -8.65
C PHE A 58 -10.73 2.42 -7.50
N GLU A 59 -9.93 2.12 -6.47
CA GLU A 59 -9.70 3.03 -5.34
C GLU A 59 -9.12 4.37 -5.83
N ASP A 60 -8.05 4.33 -6.62
CA ASP A 60 -7.41 5.53 -7.19
C ASP A 60 -8.40 6.32 -8.08
N ARG A 61 -9.18 5.61 -8.91
CA ARG A 61 -10.17 6.24 -9.78
C ARG A 61 -11.29 6.91 -8.99
N PHE A 62 -11.85 6.23 -7.99
CA PHE A 62 -12.92 6.79 -7.16
C PHE A 62 -12.46 7.99 -6.36
N LEU A 63 -11.24 7.93 -5.81
CA LEU A 63 -10.63 9.08 -5.13
C LEU A 63 -10.47 10.28 -6.07
N SER A 64 -9.98 10.06 -7.29
CA SER A 64 -9.79 11.13 -8.27
C SER A 64 -11.09 11.81 -8.68
N LEU A 65 -12.21 11.08 -8.66
CA LEU A 65 -13.55 11.59 -8.98
C LEU A 65 -14.34 12.08 -7.74
N GLY A 66 -13.83 11.85 -6.54
CA GLY A 66 -14.57 12.11 -5.30
C GLY A 66 -15.76 11.16 -5.09
N LEU A 67 -15.76 9.98 -5.73
CA LEU A 67 -16.80 8.97 -5.57
C LEU A 67 -16.64 8.27 -4.22
N PRO A 68 -17.68 8.22 -3.39
CA PRO A 68 -17.60 7.56 -2.09
C PRO A 68 -17.58 6.04 -2.25
N TYR A 69 -16.60 5.38 -1.65
CA TYR A 69 -16.47 3.93 -1.67
C TYR A 69 -16.03 3.37 -0.32
N ARG A 70 -16.18 2.06 -0.15
CA ARG A 70 -15.63 1.30 0.97
C ARG A 70 -15.10 -0.05 0.51
N VAL A 71 -13.99 -0.48 1.12
CA VAL A 71 -13.46 -1.83 0.92
C VAL A 71 -14.05 -2.76 1.97
N ILE A 72 -14.64 -3.88 1.52
CA ILE A 72 -15.19 -4.91 2.40
C ILE A 72 -14.23 -6.11 2.43
N GLY A 73 -13.94 -6.57 3.65
CA GLY A 73 -13.09 -7.74 3.89
C GLY A 73 -11.60 -7.46 4.05
N GLY A 74 -11.21 -6.19 4.17
CA GLY A 74 -9.83 -5.82 4.42
C GLY A 74 -9.58 -4.31 4.41
N PRO A 75 -8.34 -3.89 4.70
CA PRO A 75 -7.94 -2.50 4.57
C PRO A 75 -7.84 -2.09 3.10
N ARG A 76 -7.93 -0.80 2.84
CA ARG A 76 -7.66 -0.19 1.53
C ARG A 76 -6.23 -0.45 1.10
N PHE A 77 -5.94 -0.29 -0.18
CA PHE A 77 -4.63 -0.67 -0.73
C PHE A 77 -3.47 -0.03 0.02
N TYR A 78 -3.46 1.29 0.17
CA TYR A 78 -2.36 2.01 0.85
C TYR A 78 -2.33 1.86 2.37
N GLU A 79 -3.37 1.32 2.99
CA GLU A 79 -3.42 1.01 4.42
C GLU A 79 -2.85 -0.37 4.78
N ARG A 80 -2.67 -1.26 3.78
CA ARG A 80 -2.17 -2.62 3.98
C ARG A 80 -0.78 -2.59 4.59
N ALA A 81 -0.52 -3.52 5.51
CA ALA A 81 0.70 -3.52 6.30
C ALA A 81 1.97 -3.57 5.43
N GLU A 82 1.97 -4.45 4.40
CA GLU A 82 3.08 -4.61 3.46
C GLU A 82 3.30 -3.37 2.59
N ILE A 83 2.23 -2.67 2.22
CA ILE A 83 2.30 -1.42 1.45
C ILE A 83 2.84 -0.30 2.34
N ARG A 84 2.33 -0.16 3.56
CA ARG A 84 2.85 0.83 4.51
C ARG A 84 4.31 0.61 4.86
N ASP A 85 4.76 -0.65 4.94
CA ASP A 85 6.17 -0.98 5.17
C ASP A 85 7.03 -0.59 3.96
N ALA A 86 6.60 -0.94 2.75
CA ALA A 86 7.28 -0.56 1.51
C ALA A 86 7.35 0.97 1.35
N MET A 87 6.24 1.66 1.58
CA MET A 87 6.17 3.13 1.55
C MET A 87 7.13 3.77 2.56
N ALA A 88 7.28 3.19 3.75
CA ALA A 88 8.22 3.70 4.76
C ALA A 88 9.68 3.61 4.28
N TYR A 89 10.07 2.54 3.60
CA TYR A 89 11.37 2.45 2.95
C TYR A 89 11.57 3.55 1.89
N LEU A 90 10.59 3.72 1.00
CA LEU A 90 10.67 4.70 -0.08
C LEU A 90 10.69 6.14 0.44
N ARG A 91 9.92 6.44 1.51
CA ARG A 91 9.95 7.74 2.19
C ARG A 91 11.33 8.06 2.74
N LEU A 92 11.98 7.10 3.41
CA LEU A 92 13.32 7.31 3.93
C LEU A 92 14.38 7.55 2.84
N VAL A 93 14.21 6.94 1.68
CA VAL A 93 15.09 7.19 0.53
C VAL A 93 14.86 8.60 -0.03
N ALA A 94 13.60 9.06 -0.09
CA ALA A 94 13.25 10.40 -0.57
C ALA A 94 13.55 11.48 0.46
N GLN A 95 13.33 11.19 1.76
CA GLN A 95 13.43 12.14 2.86
C GLN A 95 13.95 11.43 4.13
N GLY A 96 15.25 11.57 4.38
CA GLY A 96 15.95 10.86 5.44
C GLY A 96 15.61 11.26 6.88
N ASP A 97 14.78 12.27 7.10
CA ASP A 97 14.35 12.77 8.40
C ASP A 97 12.94 12.32 8.81
N ASP A 98 12.33 11.38 8.07
CA ASP A 98 11.05 10.74 8.44
C ASP A 98 11.26 9.70 9.56
N ASP A 99 11.21 10.15 10.81
CA ASP A 99 11.39 9.31 11.99
C ASP A 99 10.34 8.20 12.09
N LEU A 100 9.09 8.47 11.71
CA LEU A 100 8.02 7.47 11.74
C LEU A 100 8.26 6.35 10.72
N ALA A 101 8.75 6.70 9.54
CA ALA A 101 9.14 5.73 8.53
C ALA A 101 10.33 4.89 9.03
N PHE A 102 11.32 5.53 9.67
CA PHE A 102 12.47 4.82 10.23
C PHE A 102 12.06 3.83 11.32
N GLU A 103 11.27 4.24 12.30
CA GLU A 103 10.74 3.37 13.36
C GLU A 103 10.00 2.15 12.79
N ARG A 104 9.24 2.37 11.73
CA ARG A 104 8.46 1.32 11.10
C ARG A 104 9.35 0.22 10.51
N ILE A 105 10.48 0.57 9.90
CA ILE A 105 11.31 -0.38 9.14
C ILE A 105 12.59 -0.83 9.85
N VAL A 106 12.99 -0.18 10.94
CA VAL A 106 14.28 -0.42 11.60
C VAL A 106 14.53 -1.90 11.94
N ASN A 107 13.49 -2.63 12.29
CA ASN A 107 13.55 -4.07 12.60
C ASN A 107 12.57 -4.90 11.74
N LYS A 108 12.29 -4.45 10.53
CA LYS A 108 11.42 -5.11 9.57
C LYS A 108 12.08 -5.12 8.19
N PRO A 109 12.58 -6.28 7.73
CA PRO A 109 12.66 -7.60 8.39
C PRO A 109 13.39 -7.60 9.74
N LYS A 110 13.23 -8.68 10.51
CA LYS A 110 13.91 -8.80 11.80
C LYS A 110 15.43 -8.77 11.62
N ARG A 111 16.08 -7.74 12.19
CA ARG A 111 17.54 -7.52 12.14
C ARG A 111 18.22 -7.79 13.49
N GLY A 112 17.44 -8.14 14.51
CA GLY A 112 17.95 -8.32 15.87
C GLY A 112 18.20 -7.00 16.62
N ILE A 113 17.59 -5.91 16.14
CA ILE A 113 17.55 -4.63 16.85
C ILE A 113 16.34 -4.70 17.79
N GLY A 114 16.58 -4.97 19.07
CA GLY A 114 15.53 -5.07 20.08
C GLY A 114 15.07 -3.71 20.59
N ASP A 115 13.96 -3.70 21.35
CA ASP A 115 13.33 -2.48 21.87
C ASP A 115 14.30 -1.61 22.70
N ALA A 116 15.19 -2.23 23.50
CA ALA A 116 16.19 -1.49 24.26
C ALA A 116 17.16 -0.71 23.37
N SER A 117 17.56 -1.28 22.21
CA SER A 117 18.43 -0.59 21.24
C SER A 117 17.69 0.52 20.51
N VAL A 118 16.41 0.33 20.22
CA VAL A 118 15.55 1.38 19.63
C VAL A 118 15.38 2.53 20.63
N GLN A 119 15.16 2.24 21.91
CA GLN A 119 15.07 3.25 22.97
C GLN A 119 16.40 4.02 23.17
N ALA A 120 17.55 3.34 23.11
CA ALA A 120 18.85 3.99 23.17
C ALA A 120 19.04 4.95 21.96
N LEU A 121 18.66 4.52 20.76
CA LEU A 121 18.69 5.37 19.57
C LEU A 121 17.80 6.61 19.74
N HIS A 122 16.58 6.46 20.25
CA HIS A 122 15.69 7.60 20.53
C HIS A 122 16.28 8.56 21.58
N HIS A 123 16.90 8.01 22.61
CA HIS A 123 17.56 8.83 23.62
C HIS A 123 18.71 9.64 23.00
N TYR A 124 19.55 8.97 22.22
CA TYR A 124 20.67 9.61 21.51
C TYR A 124 20.19 10.70 20.55
N ALA A 125 19.18 10.42 19.74
CA ALA A 125 18.58 11.34 18.80
C ALA A 125 18.07 12.61 19.49
N ARG A 126 17.31 12.46 20.58
CA ARG A 126 16.78 13.58 21.37
C ARG A 126 17.88 14.40 22.03
N SER A 127 18.88 13.75 22.63
CA SER A 127 19.99 14.42 23.30
C SER A 127 20.84 15.26 22.36
N ASN A 128 20.88 14.88 21.07
CA ASN A 128 21.66 15.56 20.05
C ASN A 128 20.80 16.37 19.06
N SER A 129 19.49 16.43 19.25
CA SER A 129 18.52 17.09 18.36
C SER A 129 18.66 16.63 16.89
N LEU A 130 18.76 15.32 16.68
CA LEU A 130 18.94 14.69 15.37
C LEU A 130 17.71 13.87 14.98
N PRO A 131 17.37 13.77 13.67
CA PRO A 131 16.50 12.73 13.16
C PRO A 131 17.07 11.32 13.43
N LEU A 132 16.19 10.31 13.51
CA LEU A 132 16.60 8.94 13.88
C LEU A 132 17.64 8.33 12.94
N LEU A 133 17.54 8.56 11.62
CA LEU A 133 18.53 8.07 10.67
C LEU A 133 19.90 8.74 10.87
N ALA A 134 19.92 10.04 11.10
CA ALA A 134 21.17 10.76 11.39
C ALA A 134 21.77 10.30 12.73
N ALA A 135 20.93 10.10 13.75
CA ALA A 135 21.35 9.53 15.03
C ALA A 135 21.87 8.10 14.86
N ALA A 136 21.26 7.28 14.00
CA ALA A 136 21.71 5.93 13.70
C ALA A 136 23.13 5.91 13.12
N HIS A 137 23.47 6.86 12.26
CA HIS A 137 24.83 7.00 11.71
C HIS A 137 25.87 7.33 12.79
N GLN A 138 25.51 8.08 13.83
CA GLN A 138 26.45 8.52 14.85
C GLN A 138 26.57 7.53 16.01
N ILE A 139 25.45 6.98 16.49
CA ILE A 139 25.43 6.07 17.65
C ILE A 139 26.20 4.76 17.39
N VAL A 140 26.31 4.34 16.12
CA VAL A 140 27.07 3.13 15.75
C VAL A 140 28.57 3.26 15.98
N ASP A 141 29.09 4.47 16.10
CA ASP A 141 30.49 4.76 16.44
C ASP A 141 30.72 4.85 17.96
N THR A 142 29.68 4.64 18.76
CA THR A 142 29.71 4.65 20.23
C THR A 142 29.56 3.24 20.82
N ASP A 143 29.74 3.12 22.13
CA ASP A 143 29.52 1.86 22.85
C ASP A 143 28.10 1.74 23.46
N GLU A 144 27.18 2.63 23.08
CA GLU A 144 25.81 2.66 23.64
C GLU A 144 24.94 1.49 23.17
N LEU A 145 25.29 0.82 22.07
CA LEU A 145 24.55 -0.30 21.52
C LEU A 145 25.32 -1.62 21.63
N PRO A 146 24.63 -2.75 21.92
CA PRO A 146 25.22 -4.06 21.79
C PRO A 146 25.80 -4.29 20.38
N PRO A 147 26.95 -5.00 20.24
CA PRO A 147 27.63 -5.16 18.95
C PRO A 147 26.74 -5.67 17.82
N LYS A 148 25.85 -6.61 18.10
CA LYS A 148 24.92 -7.14 17.08
C LYS A 148 23.94 -6.08 16.58
N ALA A 149 23.32 -5.33 17.48
CA ALA A 149 22.37 -4.27 17.14
C ALA A 149 23.08 -3.12 16.43
N ARG A 150 24.28 -2.74 16.90
CA ARG A 150 25.14 -1.72 16.31
C ARG A 150 25.48 -2.05 14.85
N ASN A 151 25.95 -3.27 14.59
CA ASN A 151 26.28 -3.70 13.22
C ASN A 151 25.04 -3.72 12.32
N ALA A 152 23.91 -4.22 12.81
CA ALA A 152 22.67 -4.26 12.04
C ALA A 152 22.12 -2.87 11.74
N LEU A 153 22.17 -1.96 12.71
CA LEU A 153 21.75 -0.57 12.54
C LEU A 153 22.65 0.17 11.54
N GLY A 154 23.97 0.01 11.67
CA GLY A 154 24.94 0.59 10.75
C GLY A 154 24.77 0.08 9.31
N ALA A 155 24.52 -1.22 9.14
CA ALA A 155 24.25 -1.80 7.81
C ALA A 155 22.98 -1.22 7.19
N LEU A 156 21.89 -1.06 7.97
CA LEU A 156 20.65 -0.44 7.49
C LEU A 156 20.88 1.02 7.09
N ALA A 157 21.52 1.80 7.96
CA ALA A 157 21.80 3.22 7.71
C ALA A 157 22.66 3.39 6.44
N ALA A 158 23.71 2.59 6.28
CA ALA A 158 24.54 2.59 5.07
C ALA A 158 23.77 2.19 3.81
N SER A 159 22.81 1.25 3.92
CA SER A 159 21.95 0.87 2.80
C SER A 159 21.04 2.03 2.37
N ILE A 160 20.42 2.75 3.32
CA ILE A 160 19.58 3.90 3.01
C ILE A 160 20.37 4.99 2.28
N VAL A 161 21.60 5.29 2.71
CA VAL A 161 22.47 6.26 2.00
C VAL A 161 22.75 5.81 0.56
N ARG A 162 23.07 4.53 0.37
CA ARG A 162 23.33 3.97 -0.95
C ARG A 162 22.10 4.05 -1.86
N TRP A 163 20.90 3.74 -1.34
CA TRP A 163 19.65 3.85 -2.08
C TRP A 163 19.29 5.30 -2.41
N THR A 164 19.52 6.23 -1.49
CA THR A 164 19.35 7.68 -1.74
C THR A 164 20.29 8.16 -2.84
N GLU A 165 21.52 7.66 -2.92
CA GLU A 165 22.41 8.00 -4.03
C GLU A 165 21.94 7.37 -5.34
N ALA A 166 21.53 6.09 -5.32
CA ALA A 166 21.00 5.39 -6.48
C ALA A 166 19.73 6.06 -7.05
N SER A 167 18.87 6.65 -6.20
CA SER A 167 17.66 7.35 -6.64
C SER A 167 17.88 8.49 -7.61
N LYS A 168 19.10 9.02 -7.68
CA LYS A 168 19.48 10.09 -8.60
C LYS A 168 19.81 9.57 -10.01
N HIS A 169 19.99 8.27 -10.17
CA HIS A 169 20.58 7.67 -11.37
C HIS A 169 19.71 6.58 -12.03
N ILE A 170 18.77 6.01 -11.31
CA ILE A 170 17.88 4.94 -11.81
C ILE A 170 16.42 5.35 -11.73
N PRO A 171 15.53 4.77 -12.56
CA PRO A 171 14.09 4.98 -12.48
C PRO A 171 13.55 4.64 -11.08
N HIS A 172 12.56 5.37 -10.63
CA HIS A 172 11.98 5.19 -9.29
C HIS A 172 11.29 3.83 -9.10
N THR A 173 10.79 3.21 -10.16
CA THR A 173 10.26 1.84 -10.14
C THR A 173 11.36 0.82 -9.90
N GLU A 174 12.48 0.92 -10.61
CA GLU A 174 13.67 0.07 -10.42
C GLU A 174 14.28 0.29 -9.02
N LEU A 175 14.31 1.54 -8.56
CA LEU A 175 14.73 1.86 -7.20
C LEU A 175 13.84 1.15 -6.16
N ALA A 176 12.52 1.16 -6.34
CA ALA A 176 11.60 0.52 -5.40
C ALA A 176 11.83 -1.00 -5.34
N GLU A 177 11.99 -1.67 -6.48
CA GLU A 177 12.33 -3.08 -6.53
C GLU A 177 13.66 -3.37 -5.82
N MET A 178 14.71 -2.59 -6.13
CA MET A 178 16.02 -2.73 -5.51
C MET A 178 15.95 -2.57 -4.00
N VAL A 179 15.26 -1.55 -3.50
CA VAL A 179 15.12 -1.27 -2.06
C VAL A 179 14.39 -2.42 -1.34
N LEU A 180 13.30 -2.92 -1.91
CA LEU A 180 12.52 -4.00 -1.32
C LEU A 180 13.29 -5.33 -1.30
N ASP A 181 14.08 -5.60 -2.34
CA ASP A 181 14.89 -6.82 -2.42
C ASP A 181 16.12 -6.73 -1.51
N GLU A 182 16.93 -5.67 -1.62
CA GLU A 182 18.16 -5.51 -0.83
C GLU A 182 17.90 -5.35 0.67
N SER A 183 16.75 -4.76 1.06
CA SER A 183 16.34 -4.72 2.47
C SER A 183 16.02 -6.10 3.04
N GLY A 184 15.80 -7.10 2.20
CA GLY A 184 15.33 -8.44 2.55
C GLY A 184 13.81 -8.49 2.80
N TYR A 185 13.07 -7.42 2.48
CA TYR A 185 11.63 -7.35 2.72
C TYR A 185 10.86 -8.33 1.83
N THR A 186 11.19 -8.36 0.54
CA THR A 186 10.62 -9.32 -0.42
C THR A 186 10.91 -10.76 -0.01
N ASP A 187 12.13 -11.06 0.44
CA ASP A 187 12.50 -12.40 0.89
C ASP A 187 11.80 -12.80 2.20
N MET A 188 11.57 -11.86 3.10
CA MET A 188 10.78 -12.10 4.30
C MET A 188 9.36 -12.56 3.93
N LEU A 189 8.71 -11.92 2.97
CA LEU A 189 7.37 -12.30 2.50
C LEU A 189 7.37 -13.62 1.71
N LYS A 190 8.38 -13.87 0.88
CA LYS A 190 8.54 -15.16 0.17
C LYS A 190 8.69 -16.35 1.13
N ASN A 191 9.31 -16.12 2.28
CA ASN A 191 9.51 -17.14 3.31
C ASN A 191 8.36 -17.25 4.32
N ASP A 192 7.39 -16.33 4.27
CA ASP A 192 6.17 -16.40 5.08
C ASP A 192 5.26 -17.53 4.56
N LYS A 193 4.87 -18.44 5.49
CA LYS A 193 4.03 -19.60 5.19
C LYS A 193 2.54 -19.34 5.39
N SER A 194 2.16 -18.12 5.71
CA SER A 194 0.75 -17.75 5.85
C SER A 194 0.02 -17.83 4.51
N ALA A 195 -1.29 -18.07 4.56
CA ALA A 195 -2.13 -18.11 3.36
C ALA A 195 -2.18 -16.76 2.63
N GLU A 196 -1.91 -15.67 3.33
CA GLU A 196 -1.93 -14.30 2.81
C GLU A 196 -0.62 -13.90 2.11
N ALA A 197 0.49 -14.61 2.34
CA ALA A 197 1.80 -14.22 1.83
C ALA A 197 1.86 -14.04 0.30
N PRO A 198 1.26 -14.90 -0.54
CA PRO A 198 1.21 -14.68 -1.99
C PRO A 198 0.49 -13.37 -2.35
N GLY A 199 -0.63 -13.09 -1.71
CA GLY A 199 -1.38 -11.85 -1.94
C GLY A 199 -0.60 -10.59 -1.53
N ARG A 200 0.21 -10.66 -0.46
CA ARG A 200 1.09 -9.55 -0.05
C ARG A 200 2.20 -9.30 -1.08
N LEU A 201 2.78 -10.34 -1.65
CA LEU A 201 3.76 -10.20 -2.73
C LEU A 201 3.13 -9.60 -4.01
N ASP A 202 1.91 -9.99 -4.34
CA ASP A 202 1.19 -9.40 -5.48
C ASP A 202 0.83 -7.93 -5.22
N ASN A 203 0.51 -7.56 -3.97
CA ASN A 203 0.33 -6.16 -3.57
C ASN A 203 1.62 -5.33 -3.75
N LEU A 204 2.81 -5.88 -3.43
CA LEU A 204 4.07 -5.17 -3.67
C LEU A 204 4.36 -4.96 -5.16
N LYS A 205 4.09 -5.97 -6.00
CA LYS A 205 4.21 -5.83 -7.46
C LYS A 205 3.28 -4.75 -8.00
N GLU A 206 2.04 -4.74 -7.51
CA GLU A 206 1.07 -3.72 -7.89
C GLU A 206 1.48 -2.32 -7.43
N LEU A 207 2.09 -2.19 -6.23
CA LEU A 207 2.67 -0.93 -5.78
C LEU A 207 3.72 -0.42 -6.77
N VAL A 208 4.68 -1.26 -7.14
CA VAL A 208 5.74 -0.86 -8.10
C VAL A 208 5.14 -0.51 -9.45
N ARG A 209 4.18 -1.29 -9.95
CA ARG A 209 3.48 -1.01 -11.20
C ARG A 209 2.74 0.33 -11.15
N SER A 210 2.08 0.64 -10.04
CA SER A 210 1.38 1.92 -9.88
C SER A 210 2.30 3.13 -9.98
N MET A 211 3.58 2.97 -9.62
CA MET A 211 4.56 4.04 -9.72
C MET A 211 4.89 4.43 -11.18
N GLU A 212 4.67 3.53 -12.16
CA GLU A 212 4.98 3.78 -13.58
C GLU A 212 4.25 5.00 -14.15
N THR A 213 3.08 5.35 -13.60
CA THR A 213 2.26 6.47 -14.05
C THR A 213 2.75 7.83 -13.54
N TYR A 214 3.75 7.86 -12.66
CA TYR A 214 4.27 9.09 -12.04
C TYR A 214 5.66 9.43 -12.58
N GLU A 215 5.95 10.72 -12.68
CA GLU A 215 7.23 11.22 -13.21
C GLU A 215 8.41 10.95 -12.25
N SER A 216 8.16 10.81 -10.95
CA SER A 216 9.19 10.64 -9.93
C SER A 216 8.65 9.98 -8.66
N LEU A 217 9.58 9.50 -7.82
CA LEU A 217 9.25 9.00 -6.48
C LEU A 217 8.55 10.07 -5.64
N GLY A 218 8.99 11.33 -5.72
CA GLY A 218 8.37 12.44 -4.99
C GLY A 218 6.90 12.66 -5.37
N ALA A 219 6.61 12.71 -6.68
CA ALA A 219 5.26 12.86 -7.19
C ALA A 219 4.33 11.70 -6.75
N PHE A 220 4.86 10.46 -6.77
CA PHE A 220 4.13 9.30 -6.29
C PHE A 220 3.83 9.39 -4.77
N LEU A 221 4.83 9.73 -3.95
CA LEU A 221 4.66 9.86 -2.49
C LEU A 221 3.67 10.96 -2.11
N GLU A 222 3.68 12.08 -2.84
CA GLU A 222 2.72 13.18 -2.67
C GLU A 222 1.30 12.72 -2.98
N HIS A 223 1.11 12.04 -4.11
CA HIS A 223 -0.19 11.47 -4.48
C HIS A 223 -0.73 10.54 -3.39
N VAL A 224 0.08 9.58 -2.92
CA VAL A 224 -0.35 8.65 -1.87
C VAL A 224 -0.71 9.38 -0.58
N SER A 225 0.01 10.44 -0.23
CA SER A 225 -0.29 11.25 0.95
C SER A 225 -1.65 11.94 0.83
N LEU A 226 -1.95 12.53 -0.34
CA LEU A 226 -3.26 13.14 -0.63
C LEU A 226 -4.41 12.12 -0.58
N VAL A 227 -4.18 10.93 -1.17
CA VAL A 227 -5.15 9.82 -1.13
C VAL A 227 -5.49 9.44 0.31
N MET A 228 -4.49 9.31 1.17
CA MET A 228 -4.69 8.93 2.57
C MET A 228 -5.37 10.03 3.41
N GLU A 229 -5.24 11.31 3.05
CA GLU A 229 -5.89 12.44 3.73
C GLU A 229 -7.37 12.61 3.35
N LEU A 230 -7.72 12.38 2.08
CA LEU A 230 -9.10 12.53 1.57
C LEU A 230 -10.10 11.52 2.14
N GLU A 231 -9.62 10.47 2.78
CA GLU A 231 -10.38 9.32 3.24
C GLU A 231 -11.21 9.50 4.52
N GLN A 232 -11.27 10.68 5.12
CA GLN A 232 -11.98 10.92 6.39
C GLN A 232 -13.50 11.17 6.24
N ASN A 233 -14.04 11.15 5.02
CA ASN A 233 -15.47 11.36 4.79
C ASN A 233 -16.29 10.12 5.17
N THR A 234 -17.22 10.31 6.11
CA THR A 234 -18.10 9.28 6.69
C THR A 234 -19.47 9.18 6.00
N ASP A 235 -19.55 9.38 4.68
CA ASP A 235 -20.82 9.26 3.98
C ASP A 235 -21.35 7.83 4.03
N GLU A 236 -22.65 7.64 4.28
CA GLU A 236 -23.28 6.31 4.40
C GLU A 236 -23.53 5.66 3.04
N ASP A 237 -23.72 6.45 1.97
CA ASP A 237 -23.99 5.97 0.62
C ASP A 237 -22.68 5.79 -0.17
N ARG A 238 -22.11 4.56 -0.15
CA ARG A 238 -20.79 4.23 -0.70
C ARG A 238 -20.83 2.98 -1.58
N ILE A 239 -20.11 3.03 -2.70
CA ILE A 239 -19.85 1.86 -3.55
C ILE A 239 -19.06 0.80 -2.76
N ASN A 240 -19.49 -0.46 -2.86
CA ASN A 240 -18.85 -1.58 -2.18
C ASN A 240 -17.80 -2.20 -3.09
N LEU A 241 -16.54 -2.21 -2.66
CA LEU A 241 -15.43 -2.82 -3.38
C LEU A 241 -14.92 -4.03 -2.60
N MET A 242 -14.91 -5.22 -3.20
CA MET A 242 -14.56 -6.45 -2.50
C MET A 242 -14.10 -7.57 -3.43
N THR A 243 -13.47 -8.58 -2.83
CA THR A 243 -13.20 -9.82 -3.56
C THR A 243 -14.46 -10.70 -3.63
N LEU A 244 -14.52 -11.58 -4.64
CA LEU A 244 -15.57 -12.60 -4.76
C LEU A 244 -15.74 -13.45 -3.48
N HIS A 245 -14.65 -13.67 -2.72
CA HIS A 245 -14.73 -14.41 -1.45
C HIS A 245 -15.43 -13.61 -0.35
N ALA A 246 -15.15 -12.30 -0.29
CA ALA A 246 -15.77 -11.42 0.70
C ALA A 246 -17.26 -11.16 0.40
N ALA A 247 -17.66 -11.29 -0.85
CA ALA A 247 -19.05 -11.12 -1.29
C ALA A 247 -19.98 -12.28 -0.89
N LYS A 248 -19.43 -13.39 -0.40
CA LYS A 248 -20.25 -14.57 -0.06
C LYS A 248 -21.30 -14.24 1.02
N GLY A 249 -22.57 -14.36 0.63
CA GLY A 249 -23.71 -14.10 1.52
C GLY A 249 -24.17 -12.64 1.56
N LEU A 250 -23.59 -11.80 0.71
CA LEU A 250 -24.04 -10.43 0.47
C LEU A 250 -24.85 -10.37 -0.83
N GLU A 251 -25.78 -9.44 -0.90
CA GLU A 251 -26.64 -9.19 -2.07
C GLU A 251 -26.59 -7.72 -2.44
N PHE A 252 -26.55 -7.42 -3.74
CA PHE A 252 -26.51 -6.07 -4.26
C PHE A 252 -27.36 -5.96 -5.52
N ASP A 253 -28.00 -4.81 -5.73
CA ASP A 253 -28.86 -4.58 -6.88
C ASP A 253 -28.07 -4.47 -8.18
N THR A 254 -26.85 -3.91 -8.10
CA THR A 254 -25.94 -3.79 -9.24
C THR A 254 -24.57 -4.36 -8.90
N ILE A 255 -24.05 -5.22 -9.78
CA ILE A 255 -22.71 -5.83 -9.63
C ILE A 255 -21.91 -5.59 -10.91
N PHE A 256 -20.70 -5.12 -10.71
CA PHE A 256 -19.65 -4.99 -11.73
C PHE A 256 -18.57 -6.03 -11.54
#